data_fd115cc022ee92dc6a45e70fe22740b0
#
_entry.id   fd115cc022ee92dc6a45e70fe22740b0
#
_cell.length_a   1.000
_cell.length_b   1.000
_cell.length_c   1.000
_cell.angle_alpha   90.00
_cell.angle_beta   90.00
_cell.angle_gamma   90.00
#
_symmetry.space_group_name_H-M   'P 1'
#
loop_
_entity.id
_entity.type
_entity.pdbx_description
1 polymer ?
#
loop_
_entity_poly.entity_id
_entity_poly.type
_entity_poly.pdbx_seq_one_letter_code
_entity_poly.pdbx_strand_id
1 'polypeptide(L)'
;MSEGTIHKQLKIVAMAYLKKHCIDIVSCETKFRNLKSISDVCGLNLKRKEVRVIECKASLKDYLRDTKLFNLEKSYFFHCNYFYIMCPKDIIPKDKVLKEFGLIYVNEDNSITVIQKPKKNKKLKTRFETTLKNSCRSITNDLIFKFYKCQDCVKDFY
;
A
#
# COMPACT_ATOMS: atom_id res chain seq x y z
N MET A 1 -12.70 -9.59 15.73
CA MET A 1 -12.80 -8.44 14.79
C MET A 1 -13.19 -8.95 13.42
N SER A 2 -14.02 -8.21 12.69
CA SER A 2 -14.34 -8.57 11.29
C SER A 2 -13.11 -8.36 10.39
N GLU A 3 -13.03 -9.09 9.27
CA GLU A 3 -11.94 -8.96 8.28
C GLU A 3 -11.77 -7.51 7.82
N GLY A 4 -12.86 -6.77 7.62
CA GLY A 4 -12.82 -5.35 7.26
C GLY A 4 -12.24 -4.43 8.34
N THR A 5 -12.41 -4.76 9.62
CA THR A 5 -11.82 -4.02 10.74
C THR A 5 -10.31 -4.25 10.81
N ILE A 6 -9.87 -5.51 10.66
CA ILE A 6 -8.44 -5.87 10.63
C ILE A 6 -7.75 -5.16 9.46
N HIS A 7 -8.35 -5.17 8.29
CA HIS A 7 -7.78 -4.52 7.10
C HIS A 7 -7.60 -3.00 7.29
N LYS A 8 -8.59 -2.32 7.89
CA LYS A 8 -8.48 -0.89 8.24
C LYS A 8 -7.34 -0.63 9.24
N GLN A 9 -7.21 -1.47 10.25
CA GLN A 9 -6.15 -1.35 11.25
C GLN A 9 -4.77 -1.55 10.61
N LEU A 10 -4.61 -2.54 9.75
CA LEU A 10 -3.37 -2.77 8.99
C LEU A 10 -2.97 -1.55 8.16
N LYS A 11 -3.92 -0.89 7.48
CA LYS A 11 -3.64 0.35 6.73
C LYS A 11 -3.09 1.46 7.63
N ILE A 12 -3.67 1.65 8.83
CA ILE A 12 -3.19 2.66 9.79
C ILE A 12 -1.75 2.34 10.23
N VAL A 13 -1.47 1.08 10.57
CA VAL A 13 -0.13 0.62 10.95
C VAL A 13 0.86 0.78 9.80
N ALA A 14 0.44 0.46 8.56
CA ALA A 14 1.27 0.63 7.37
C ALA A 14 1.63 2.09 7.10
N MET A 15 0.67 3.01 7.25
CA MET A 15 0.93 4.45 7.14
C MET A 15 1.94 4.92 8.19
N ALA A 16 1.76 4.54 9.45
CA ALA A 16 2.67 4.88 10.54
C ALA A 16 4.07 4.30 10.30
N TYR A 17 4.17 3.06 9.83
CA TYR A 17 5.44 2.42 9.47
C TYR A 17 6.17 3.20 8.38
N LEU A 18 5.50 3.56 7.29
CA LEU A 18 6.13 4.34 6.23
C LEU A 18 6.57 5.72 6.73
N LYS A 19 5.74 6.39 7.50
CA LYS A 19 6.05 7.71 8.07
C LYS A 19 7.29 7.68 8.96
N LYS A 20 7.40 6.66 9.81
CA LYS A 20 8.59 6.44 10.67
C LYS A 20 9.87 6.21 9.87
N HIS A 21 9.79 5.68 8.65
CA HIS A 21 10.93 5.39 7.79
C HIS A 21 11.28 6.53 6.81
N CYS A 22 11.04 7.77 7.22
CA CYS A 22 11.40 8.98 6.47
C CYS A 22 10.78 9.04 5.06
N ILE A 23 9.51 8.67 4.98
CA ILE A 23 8.71 8.86 3.77
C ILE A 23 8.01 10.22 3.84
N ASP A 24 8.19 11.03 2.82
CA ASP A 24 7.69 12.41 2.81
C ASP A 24 6.17 12.46 2.65
N ILE A 25 5.63 11.65 1.74
CA ILE A 25 4.19 11.57 1.45
C ILE A 25 3.71 10.14 1.64
N VAL A 26 2.64 9.97 2.40
CA VAL A 26 1.94 8.68 2.57
C VAL A 26 0.48 8.88 2.24
N SER A 27 -0.05 8.03 1.36
CA SER A 27 -1.45 8.04 0.93
C SER A 27 -2.05 6.64 0.99
N CYS A 28 -3.35 6.57 1.24
CA CYS A 28 -4.14 5.35 1.09
C CYS A 28 -4.81 5.31 -0.27
N GLU A 29 -5.11 4.09 -0.74
CA GLU A 29 -5.95 3.86 -1.93
C GLU A 29 -5.47 4.60 -3.18
N THR A 30 -4.15 4.57 -3.40
CA THR A 30 -3.54 5.24 -4.55
C THR A 30 -3.72 4.42 -5.83
N LYS A 31 -4.32 5.04 -6.85
CA LYS A 31 -4.43 4.48 -8.21
C LYS A 31 -3.11 4.56 -8.94
N PHE A 32 -2.67 3.46 -9.51
CA PHE A 32 -1.57 3.46 -10.49
C PHE A 32 -2.13 3.52 -11.91
N ARG A 33 -1.55 4.40 -12.73
CA ARG A 33 -1.90 4.47 -14.16
C ARG A 33 -1.65 3.11 -14.81
N ASN A 34 -2.60 2.62 -15.60
CA ASN A 34 -2.56 1.32 -16.28
C ASN A 34 -2.82 0.08 -15.40
N LEU A 35 -3.03 0.24 -14.10
CA LEU A 35 -3.56 -0.82 -13.26
C LEU A 35 -5.04 -0.53 -12.96
N LYS A 36 -5.91 -1.52 -13.17
CA LYS A 36 -7.30 -1.48 -12.71
C LYS A 36 -7.42 -1.65 -11.19
N SER A 37 -6.33 -1.45 -10.48
CA SER A 37 -6.24 -1.72 -9.05
C SER A 37 -5.70 -0.52 -8.28
N ILE A 38 -6.10 -0.45 -7.02
CA ILE A 38 -5.78 0.58 -6.06
C ILE A 38 -4.89 -0.06 -5.00
N SER A 39 -3.73 0.54 -4.70
CA SER A 39 -2.86 0.07 -3.62
C SER A 39 -3.45 0.47 -2.26
N ASP A 40 -3.28 -0.37 -1.24
CA ASP A 40 -3.74 -0.05 0.10
C ASP A 40 -3.01 1.16 0.68
N VAL A 41 -1.69 1.14 0.70
CA VAL A 41 -0.86 2.26 1.18
C VAL A 41 0.32 2.49 0.25
N CYS A 42 0.52 3.74 -0.13
CA CYS A 42 1.63 4.19 -0.97
C CYS A 42 2.45 5.26 -0.24
N GLY A 43 3.76 5.11 -0.25
CA GLY A 43 4.71 6.06 0.32
C GLY A 43 5.71 6.57 -0.72
N LEU A 44 6.00 7.86 -0.68
CA LEU A 44 6.89 8.55 -1.60
C LEU A 44 8.03 9.22 -0.84
N ASN A 45 9.26 8.92 -1.24
CA ASN A 45 10.45 9.67 -0.83
C ASN A 45 10.82 10.63 -1.96
N LEU A 46 10.65 11.94 -1.72
CA LEU A 46 10.84 12.98 -2.73
C LEU A 46 12.32 13.14 -3.11
N LYS A 47 13.22 13.10 -2.11
CA LYS A 47 14.66 13.26 -2.33
C LYS A 47 15.24 12.13 -3.18
N ARG A 48 14.84 10.89 -2.90
CA ARG A 48 15.35 9.70 -3.61
C ARG A 48 14.51 9.33 -4.83
N LYS A 49 13.35 9.97 -5.03
CA LYS A 49 12.35 9.64 -6.04
C LYS A 49 11.96 8.15 -5.97
N GLU A 50 11.77 7.64 -4.75
CA GLU A 50 11.41 6.24 -4.49
C GLU A 50 9.94 6.12 -4.11
N VAL A 51 9.32 5.06 -4.62
CA VAL A 51 7.93 4.65 -4.32
C VAL A 51 7.96 3.37 -3.51
N ARG A 52 7.23 3.33 -2.41
CA ARG A 52 6.98 2.14 -1.59
C ARG A 52 5.49 1.85 -1.58
N VAL A 53 5.14 0.59 -1.75
CA VAL A 53 3.75 0.14 -1.67
C VAL A 53 3.65 -0.95 -0.62
N ILE A 54 2.65 -0.85 0.23
CA ILE A 54 2.27 -1.88 1.20
C ILE A 54 0.86 -2.33 0.86
N GLU A 55 0.70 -3.61 0.62
CA GLU A 55 -0.58 -4.27 0.44
C GLU A 55 -0.95 -5.00 1.74
N CYS A 56 -2.12 -4.70 2.29
CA CYS A 56 -2.60 -5.23 3.56
C CYS A 56 -3.46 -6.46 3.31
N LYS A 57 -3.19 -7.55 4.01
CA LYS A 57 -3.92 -8.81 3.91
C LYS A 57 -4.39 -9.26 5.28
N ALA A 58 -5.70 -9.29 5.49
CA ALA A 58 -6.30 -9.63 6.77
C ALA A 58 -6.31 -11.15 7.03
N SER A 59 -6.22 -11.97 5.99
CA SER A 59 -6.24 -13.44 6.08
C SER A 59 -5.40 -14.10 4.99
N LEU A 60 -5.01 -15.35 5.19
CA LEU A 60 -4.34 -16.16 4.17
C LEU A 60 -5.24 -16.35 2.92
N LYS A 61 -6.54 -16.50 3.12
CA LYS A 61 -7.52 -16.64 2.03
C LYS A 61 -7.57 -15.38 1.16
N ASP A 62 -7.53 -14.19 1.77
CA ASP A 62 -7.47 -12.90 1.08
C ASP A 62 -6.19 -12.79 0.26
N TYR A 63 -5.04 -13.17 0.84
CA TYR A 63 -3.76 -13.21 0.14
C TYR A 63 -3.77 -14.14 -1.08
N LEU A 64 -4.25 -15.38 -0.91
CA LEU A 64 -4.25 -16.39 -1.98
C LEU A 64 -5.23 -16.07 -3.13
N ARG A 65 -6.30 -15.32 -2.84
CA ARG A 65 -7.23 -14.85 -3.89
C ARG A 65 -6.70 -13.72 -4.73
N ASP A 66 -5.69 -13.01 -4.26
CA ASP A 66 -5.12 -11.88 -4.99
C ASP A 66 -4.16 -12.36 -6.08
N THR A 67 -4.72 -12.77 -7.21
CA THR A 67 -3.94 -13.26 -8.37
C THR A 67 -2.93 -12.25 -8.91
N LYS A 68 -3.08 -10.96 -8.59
CA LYS A 68 -2.13 -9.91 -9.00
C LYS A 68 -0.79 -10.02 -8.28
N LEU A 69 -0.77 -10.59 -7.06
CA LEU A 69 0.45 -10.81 -6.30
C LEU A 69 1.32 -11.91 -6.92
N PHE A 70 0.70 -12.87 -7.61
CA PHE A 70 1.39 -14.01 -8.23
C PHE A 70 1.68 -13.80 -9.71
N ASN A 71 1.03 -12.83 -10.34
CA ASN A 71 1.32 -12.43 -11.72
C ASN A 71 2.12 -11.13 -11.70
N LEU A 72 3.46 -11.26 -11.77
CA LEU A 72 4.37 -10.13 -11.73
C LEU A 72 4.04 -9.04 -12.76
N GLU A 73 3.53 -9.41 -13.95
CA GLU A 73 3.19 -8.44 -15.01
C GLU A 73 2.03 -7.52 -14.63
N LYS A 74 1.10 -7.99 -13.78
CA LYS A 74 -0.06 -7.25 -13.28
C LYS A 74 0.16 -6.70 -11.88
N SER A 75 1.30 -6.99 -11.26
CA SER A 75 1.62 -6.62 -9.88
C SER A 75 2.03 -5.15 -9.76
N TYR A 76 1.72 -4.57 -8.61
CA TYR A 76 2.27 -3.27 -8.19
C TYR A 76 3.80 -3.23 -8.15
N PHE A 77 4.46 -4.40 -8.09
CA PHE A 77 5.91 -4.50 -8.06
C PHE A 77 6.59 -3.71 -9.18
N PHE A 78 6.02 -3.69 -10.40
CA PHE A 78 6.58 -2.91 -11.50
C PHE A 78 6.28 -1.40 -11.44
N HIS A 79 5.52 -0.96 -10.46
CA HIS A 79 5.12 0.43 -10.30
C HIS A 79 5.73 1.08 -9.05
N CYS A 80 6.46 0.32 -8.23
CA CYS A 80 7.13 0.81 -7.03
C CYS A 80 8.55 0.24 -6.90
N ASN A 81 9.40 0.96 -6.15
CA ASN A 81 10.78 0.51 -5.87
C ASN A 81 10.81 -0.60 -4.82
N TYR A 82 9.88 -0.56 -3.86
CA TYR A 82 9.78 -1.53 -2.78
C TYR A 82 8.32 -1.90 -2.56
N PHE A 83 8.04 -3.18 -2.65
CA PHE A 83 6.71 -3.73 -2.44
C PHE A 83 6.69 -4.62 -1.20
N TYR A 84 5.68 -4.44 -0.36
CA TYR A 84 5.52 -5.19 0.89
C TYR A 84 4.12 -5.79 0.98
N ILE A 85 4.05 -6.95 1.61
CA ILE A 85 2.83 -7.52 2.17
C ILE A 85 2.84 -7.26 3.67
N MET A 86 1.75 -6.74 4.21
CA MET A 86 1.55 -6.57 5.65
C MET A 86 0.33 -7.37 6.09
N CYS A 87 0.49 -8.19 7.11
CA CYS A 87 -0.58 -9.03 7.64
C CYS A 87 -0.43 -9.20 9.17
N PRO A 88 -1.47 -9.68 9.87
CA PRO A 88 -1.32 -10.12 11.25
C PRO A 88 -0.24 -11.20 11.36
N LYS A 89 0.37 -11.29 12.52
CA LYS A 89 1.46 -12.24 12.79
C LYS A 89 1.07 -13.67 12.37
N ASP A 90 2.00 -14.33 11.69
CA ASP A 90 1.95 -15.75 11.27
C ASP A 90 0.79 -16.14 10.32
N ILE A 91 0.00 -15.16 9.82
CA ILE A 91 -1.10 -15.45 8.90
C ILE A 91 -0.60 -15.85 7.51
N ILE A 92 0.46 -15.22 7.02
CA ILE A 92 1.06 -15.54 5.72
C ILE A 92 2.47 -16.08 5.96
N PRO A 93 2.71 -17.38 5.72
CA PRO A 93 4.04 -17.96 5.86
C PRO A 93 5.04 -17.34 4.89
N LYS A 94 6.30 -17.17 5.34
CA LYS A 94 7.36 -16.54 4.55
C LYS A 94 7.64 -17.26 3.22
N ASP A 95 7.55 -18.58 3.21
CA ASP A 95 7.79 -19.43 2.03
C ASP A 95 6.73 -19.22 0.92
N LYS A 96 5.56 -18.68 1.25
CA LYS A 96 4.51 -18.31 0.29
C LYS A 96 4.68 -16.92 -0.32
N VAL A 97 5.61 -16.10 0.20
CA VAL A 97 5.84 -14.73 -0.29
C VAL A 97 7.01 -14.72 -1.27
N LEU A 98 6.84 -14.07 -2.41
CA LEU A 98 7.90 -13.94 -3.41
C LEU A 98 9.14 -13.27 -2.80
N LYS A 99 10.33 -13.75 -3.20
CA LYS A 99 11.63 -13.26 -2.68
C LYS A 99 11.90 -11.78 -2.97
N GLU A 100 11.19 -11.21 -3.93
CA GLU A 100 11.23 -9.79 -4.31
C GLU A 100 10.44 -8.91 -3.35
N PHE A 101 9.41 -9.46 -2.69
CA PHE A 101 8.52 -8.72 -1.81
C PHE A 101 9.04 -8.67 -0.38
N GLY A 102 8.72 -7.63 0.35
CA GLY A 102 8.84 -7.59 1.80
C GLY A 102 7.65 -8.27 2.47
N LEU A 103 7.88 -8.83 3.65
CA LEU A 103 6.83 -9.35 4.51
C LEU A 103 6.95 -8.70 5.89
N ILE A 104 5.86 -8.11 6.34
CA ILE A 104 5.76 -7.43 7.63
C ILE A 104 4.62 -8.06 8.42
N TYR A 105 4.91 -8.50 9.64
CA TYR A 105 3.91 -8.94 10.59
C TYR A 105 3.53 -7.81 11.54
N VAL A 106 2.25 -7.71 11.82
CA VAL A 106 1.69 -6.84 12.86
C VAL A 106 1.26 -7.72 14.02
N ASN A 107 1.86 -7.49 15.19
CA ASN A 107 1.55 -8.21 16.41
C ASN A 107 0.23 -7.67 17.05
N GLU A 108 -0.29 -8.34 18.05
CA GLU A 108 -1.53 -7.96 18.74
C GLU A 108 -1.46 -6.58 19.40
N ASP A 109 -0.28 -6.17 19.86
CA ASP A 109 0.01 -4.84 20.41
C ASP A 109 0.28 -3.76 19.36
N ASN A 110 0.04 -4.06 18.06
CA ASN A 110 0.38 -3.24 16.91
C ASN A 110 1.88 -3.01 16.69
N SER A 111 2.76 -3.68 17.41
CA SER A 111 4.18 -3.68 17.10
C SER A 111 4.44 -4.41 15.78
N ILE A 112 5.56 -4.09 15.13
CA ILE A 112 5.88 -4.56 13.79
C ILE A 112 7.12 -5.43 13.81
N THR A 113 7.06 -6.57 13.12
CA THR A 113 8.20 -7.43 12.86
C THR A 113 8.42 -7.55 11.35
N VAL A 114 9.60 -7.13 10.87
CA VAL A 114 9.96 -7.31 9.45
C VAL A 114 10.55 -8.71 9.27
N ILE A 115 9.79 -9.58 8.62
CA ILE A 115 10.16 -10.98 8.39
C ILE A 115 11.05 -11.13 7.14
N GLN A 116 10.76 -10.34 6.12
CA GLN A 116 11.51 -10.32 4.87
C GLN A 116 11.63 -8.89 4.36
N LYS A 117 12.87 -8.50 3.99
CA LYS A 117 13.11 -7.21 3.33
C LYS A 117 12.85 -7.34 1.83
N PRO A 118 12.21 -6.34 1.20
CA PRO A 118 11.98 -6.36 -0.24
C PRO A 118 13.26 -6.09 -1.02
N LYS A 119 13.34 -6.63 -2.23
CA LYS A 119 14.37 -6.23 -3.19
C LYS A 119 13.99 -4.93 -3.88
N LYS A 120 14.99 -4.07 -4.11
CA LYS A 120 14.77 -2.81 -4.84
C LYS A 120 14.52 -3.08 -6.32
N ASN A 121 13.35 -2.70 -6.81
CA ASN A 121 13.06 -2.65 -8.24
C ASN A 121 13.56 -1.32 -8.83
N LYS A 122 14.50 -1.39 -9.78
CA LYS A 122 15.08 -0.24 -10.45
C LYS A 122 14.35 0.11 -11.79
N LYS A 123 13.56 -0.83 -12.32
CA LYS A 123 12.87 -0.69 -13.61
C LYS A 123 11.37 -0.46 -13.39
N LEU A 124 10.97 0.78 -13.20
CA LEU A 124 9.58 1.14 -12.98
C LEU A 124 8.84 1.41 -14.30
N LYS A 125 7.62 0.87 -14.43
CA LYS A 125 6.70 1.15 -15.55
C LYS A 125 5.97 2.49 -15.38
N THR A 126 5.92 3.03 -14.17
CA THR A 126 5.26 4.31 -13.87
C THR A 126 6.30 5.35 -13.47
N ARG A 127 6.20 6.55 -14.04
CA ARG A 127 7.05 7.67 -13.63
C ARG A 127 6.71 8.11 -12.21
N PHE A 128 7.73 8.52 -11.44
CA PHE A 128 7.58 8.99 -10.07
C PHE A 128 6.57 10.14 -9.96
N GLU A 129 6.63 11.11 -10.87
CA GLU A 129 5.74 12.29 -10.91
C GLU A 129 4.27 11.89 -11.11
N THR A 130 4.02 10.82 -11.87
CA THR A 130 2.65 10.30 -12.06
C THR A 130 2.12 9.70 -10.75
N THR A 131 2.94 8.93 -10.04
CA THR A 131 2.56 8.36 -8.74
C THR A 131 2.37 9.47 -7.71
N LEU A 132 3.25 10.48 -7.68
CA LEU A 132 3.13 11.65 -6.82
C LEU A 132 1.79 12.37 -7.02
N LYS A 133 1.44 12.69 -8.27
CA LYS A 133 0.16 13.32 -8.61
C LYS A 133 -1.03 12.50 -8.14
N ASN A 134 -1.00 11.18 -8.30
CA ASN A 134 -2.08 10.31 -7.89
C ASN A 134 -2.19 10.19 -6.36
N SER A 135 -1.07 10.14 -5.65
CA SER A 135 -1.03 10.16 -4.18
C SER A 135 -1.60 11.47 -3.62
N CYS A 136 -1.21 12.62 -4.19
CA CYS A 136 -1.78 13.90 -3.78
C CYS A 136 -3.29 13.97 -3.99
N ARG A 137 -3.79 13.47 -5.12
CA ARG A 137 -5.23 13.39 -5.39
C ARG A 137 -5.95 12.49 -4.39
N SER A 138 -5.37 11.33 -4.05
CA SER A 138 -5.95 10.43 -3.05
C SER A 138 -6.06 11.12 -1.69
N ILE A 139 -5.01 11.78 -1.23
CA ILE A 139 -5.02 12.54 0.03
C ILE A 139 -6.09 13.63 0.00
N THR A 140 -6.18 14.39 -1.09
CA THR A 140 -7.18 15.46 -1.24
C THR A 140 -8.59 14.90 -1.17
N ASN A 141 -8.88 13.79 -1.87
CA ASN A 141 -10.19 13.15 -1.83
C ASN A 141 -10.54 12.65 -0.43
N ASP A 142 -9.58 12.03 0.27
CA ASP A 142 -9.77 11.56 1.64
C ASP A 142 -10.08 12.71 2.59
N LEU A 143 -9.40 13.85 2.45
CA LEU A 143 -9.65 15.05 3.24
C LEU A 143 -11.03 15.63 2.96
N ILE A 144 -11.42 15.79 1.69
CA ILE A 144 -12.73 16.28 1.29
C ILE A 144 -13.82 15.36 1.87
N PHE A 145 -13.71 14.05 1.67
CA PHE A 145 -14.69 13.09 2.17
C PHE A 145 -14.80 13.09 3.70
N LYS A 146 -13.66 13.19 4.39
CA LYS A 146 -13.59 13.15 5.85
C LYS A 146 -14.13 14.43 6.50
N PHE A 147 -13.81 15.60 5.96
CA PHE A 147 -14.14 16.88 6.59
C PHE A 147 -15.47 17.44 6.14
N TYR A 148 -15.85 17.23 4.91
CA TYR A 148 -17.09 17.84 4.38
C TYR A 148 -18.29 16.91 4.42
N LYS A 149 -18.10 15.59 4.58
CA LYS A 149 -19.16 14.56 4.66
C LYS A 149 -20.32 14.75 3.64
N CYS A 150 -20.11 15.60 2.65
CA CYS A 150 -21.13 16.03 1.71
C CYS A 150 -20.77 15.53 0.32
N GLN A 151 -21.32 14.36 -0.05
CA GLN A 151 -21.18 13.86 -1.43
C GLN A 151 -21.80 14.84 -2.45
N ASP A 152 -22.77 15.64 -2.06
CA ASP A 152 -23.49 16.54 -2.95
C ASP A 152 -22.70 17.81 -3.27
N CYS A 153 -21.89 18.33 -2.32
CA CYS A 153 -21.03 19.50 -2.56
C CYS A 153 -19.87 19.22 -3.52
N VAL A 154 -19.53 17.94 -3.78
CA VAL A 154 -18.39 17.56 -4.64
C VAL A 154 -18.84 17.31 -6.08
N LYS A 155 -20.11 17.04 -6.32
CA LYS A 155 -20.65 16.75 -7.68
C LYS A 155 -20.57 17.95 -8.63
N ASP A 156 -20.60 19.17 -8.08
CA ASP A 156 -20.56 20.40 -8.87
C ASP A 156 -19.14 20.82 -9.29
N PHE A 157 -18.10 20.08 -8.87
CA PHE A 157 -16.69 20.37 -9.19
C PHE A 157 -16.02 19.35 -10.12
N TYR A 158 -16.77 18.36 -10.65
CA TYR A 158 -16.26 17.37 -11.58
C TYR A 158 -17.07 17.30 -12.87
#